data_03871be5964f8ddf4d13a7898b7f5084
#
_entry.id   03871be5964f8ddf4d13a7898b7f5084
#
_cell.length_a   1.000
_cell.length_b   1.000
_cell.length_c   1.000
_cell.angle_alpha   90.00
_cell.angle_beta   90.00
_cell.angle_gamma   90.00
#
_symmetry.space_group_name_H-M   'P 1'
#
loop_
_entity.id
_entity.type
_entity.pdbx_description
1 polymer ?
#
loop_
_entity_poly.entity_id
_entity_poly.type
_entity_poly.pdbx_seq_one_letter_code
_entity_poly.pdbx_strand_id
1 'polypeptide(L)'
;MNWNLPQGQSRRRWMASMARMAAGTSLAASTPGCLHRPSPDRTKVAVENQQPGTRSWMLDRTAIDPASRYRCPWVEGYASRTRVMAGESISFFVSTQPASHFXIDIYRMGYYQGHGGRHMGSWGPLKGKAQPTPNPGSKRLQDCXWDPCLKLIIPSDWLSGVYLAKLTEHHSSMQSYVIFIVKDQRQADFMFQCSDHTWQAYNRWPNQFSLYDNGQSQWYWGGGVEVGFNRPYGKYCQILDAPLSTGSGEFLLWEFPLAYWMESHGYDLTYVSNQDTHQYPEELNRCRGFLSVGHDEYWTLEMFRNLERAIQEGMHVAFLSGNSVCGRXQMRADTHGRPNRVFERVGVFGPPGGTREFDSMSHLMHERPYANELMGAQSTGPVTGGADWICRQPDHWLFEGTGMVKGEGIPGLVGWEWHGDPAPIPGLXIVASGPTQGAPGQPNGGEYTATLYHGPRGNLVFNAATIWWGDGLSEPPGYVRPSVYTQPMGPDPRVQQITRNLLHHMKS
;
A
#
# COMPACT_ATOMS: atom_id res chain seq x y z
N MET A 1 23.98 4.70 4.86
CA MET A 1 23.86 6.00 4.18
C MET A 1 23.20 6.98 5.10
N ASN A 2 23.91 8.04 5.46
CA ASN A 2 23.35 9.07 6.33
C ASN A 2 22.53 10.05 5.49
N TRP A 3 21.25 9.94 5.59
CA TRP A 3 20.36 10.95 5.00
C TRP A 3 20.17 12.04 6.05
N ASN A 4 20.98 13.09 5.94
CA ASN A 4 20.76 14.29 6.74
C ASN A 4 19.74 15.17 6.02
N LEU A 5 18.54 15.20 6.55
CA LEU A 5 17.51 16.13 6.07
C LEU A 5 17.85 17.55 6.54
N PRO A 6 17.66 18.57 5.70
CA PRO A 6 17.90 19.94 6.13
C PRO A 6 16.97 20.35 7.27
N GLN A 7 17.56 20.81 8.35
CA GLN A 7 16.78 21.37 9.45
C GLN A 7 16.33 22.78 9.06
N GLY A 8 15.05 23.02 9.19
CA GLY A 8 14.54 24.37 9.28
C GLY A 8 13.44 24.78 8.31
N GLN A 9 12.24 24.38 8.62
CA GLN A 9 11.08 25.20 8.25
C GLN A 9 10.08 25.15 9.42
N SER A 10 9.75 26.29 9.94
CA SER A 10 8.91 26.41 11.12
C SER A 10 7.44 26.10 10.81
N ARG A 11 6.77 25.54 11.81
CA ARG A 11 5.34 25.15 11.78
C ARG A 11 4.39 26.25 11.28
N ARG A 12 4.81 27.51 11.34
CA ARG A 12 3.93 28.64 10.99
C ARG A 12 3.72 28.83 9.48
N ARG A 13 4.64 28.36 8.65
CA ARG A 13 4.49 28.50 7.19
C ARG A 13 3.55 27.47 6.56
N TRP A 14 3.37 26.33 7.24
CA TRP A 14 2.53 25.27 6.71
C TRP A 14 1.04 25.62 6.81
N MET A 15 0.65 26.32 7.89
CA MET A 15 -0.76 26.70 8.07
C MET A 15 -1.19 27.88 7.22
N ALA A 16 -0.24 28.70 6.74
CA ALA A 16 -0.57 29.86 5.93
C ALA A 16 -0.85 29.54 4.45
N SER A 17 -0.42 28.37 3.97
CA SER A 17 -0.67 27.95 2.59
C SER A 17 -2.07 27.43 2.32
N MET A 18 -2.79 27.04 3.37
CA MET A 18 -4.14 26.48 3.22
C MET A 18 -5.27 27.52 3.14
N ALA A 19 -4.96 28.78 3.38
CA ALA A 19 -5.99 29.80 3.54
C ALA A 19 -6.31 30.64 2.28
N ARG A 20 -5.72 30.31 1.13
CA ARG A 20 -5.86 31.19 -0.04
C ARG A 20 -6.45 30.54 -1.30
N MET A 21 -7.32 29.55 -1.16
CA MET A 21 -8.05 29.05 -2.32
C MET A 21 -9.52 28.87 -2.03
N ALA A 22 -10.22 29.97 -1.89
CA ALA A 22 -11.68 29.95 -1.95
C ALA A 22 -12.19 31.31 -2.39
N ALA A 23 -12.26 31.51 -3.68
CA ALA A 23 -13.21 32.47 -4.29
C ALA A 23 -13.17 32.34 -5.80
N GLY A 24 -14.09 31.61 -6.35
CA GLY A 24 -14.37 31.55 -7.76
C GLY A 24 -15.80 31.15 -7.97
N THR A 25 -16.65 32.13 -8.18
CA THR A 25 -18.06 31.92 -8.48
C THR A 25 -18.22 31.56 -9.96
N SER A 26 -18.79 30.41 -10.25
CA SER A 26 -19.22 30.09 -11.62
C SER A 26 -20.71 29.91 -11.65
N LEU A 27 -21.36 30.64 -12.53
CA LEU A 27 -22.76 30.53 -12.85
C LEU A 27 -23.05 29.22 -13.61
N ALA A 28 -23.96 28.46 -13.08
CA ALA A 28 -24.41 27.24 -13.73
C ALA A 28 -25.56 27.55 -14.66
N ALA A 29 -25.41 27.21 -15.92
CA ALA A 29 -26.50 27.22 -16.91
C ALA A 29 -27.19 25.87 -16.85
N SER A 30 -28.51 25.90 -16.63
CA SER A 30 -29.33 24.70 -16.58
C SER A 30 -29.68 24.22 -17.98
N THR A 31 -29.29 23.01 -18.33
CA THR A 31 -29.74 22.32 -19.52
C THR A 31 -30.88 21.33 -19.18
N PRO A 32 -31.84 21.11 -20.07
CA PRO A 32 -32.96 20.23 -19.77
C PRO A 32 -32.54 18.77 -19.66
N GLY A 33 -33.11 18.10 -18.69
CA GLY A 33 -32.69 16.75 -18.31
C GLY A 33 -32.98 15.70 -19.38
N CYS A 34 -31.92 14.98 -19.75
CA CYS A 34 -32.05 13.65 -20.30
C CYS A 34 -32.48 12.70 -19.20
N LEU A 35 -33.61 12.07 -19.40
CA LEU A 35 -34.05 10.98 -18.52
C LEU A 35 -33.02 9.84 -18.61
N HIS A 36 -32.15 9.74 -17.64
CA HIS A 36 -31.20 8.63 -17.54
C HIS A 36 -32.02 7.37 -17.23
N ARG A 37 -32.04 6.43 -18.13
CA ARG A 37 -32.45 5.07 -17.81
C ARG A 37 -31.45 4.52 -16.80
N PRO A 38 -31.89 3.93 -15.67
CA PRO A 38 -30.94 3.30 -14.76
C PRO A 38 -30.20 2.22 -15.53
N SER A 39 -28.88 2.31 -15.57
CA SER A 39 -28.10 1.23 -16.14
C SER A 39 -28.29 0.00 -15.24
N PRO A 40 -28.52 -1.17 -15.83
CA PRO A 40 -28.58 -2.38 -15.03
C PRO A 40 -27.21 -2.64 -14.42
N ASP A 41 -27.22 -3.01 -13.17
CA ASP A 41 -26.08 -3.57 -12.43
C ASP A 41 -24.98 -2.56 -12.07
N ARG A 42 -25.30 -1.64 -11.15
CA ARG A 42 -24.27 -0.92 -10.42
C ARG A 42 -23.50 -1.91 -9.53
N THR A 43 -22.17 -1.80 -9.53
CA THR A 43 -21.35 -2.65 -8.67
C THR A 43 -21.63 -2.33 -7.19
N LYS A 44 -21.31 -3.29 -6.32
CA LYS A 44 -21.47 -3.06 -4.88
C LYS A 44 -20.60 -1.90 -4.39
N VAL A 45 -19.43 -1.73 -5.00
CA VAL A 45 -18.53 -0.60 -4.69
C VAL A 45 -19.19 0.72 -5.09
N ALA A 46 -19.81 0.79 -6.28
CA ALA A 46 -20.50 2.01 -6.70
C ALA A 46 -21.66 2.37 -5.77
N VAL A 47 -22.43 1.37 -5.33
CA VAL A 47 -23.53 1.58 -4.39
C VAL A 47 -23.00 2.06 -3.04
N GLU A 48 -21.94 1.43 -2.54
CA GLU A 48 -21.32 1.81 -1.27
C GLU A 48 -20.86 3.27 -1.30
N ASN A 49 -20.27 3.70 -2.41
CA ASN A 49 -19.74 5.06 -2.52
C ASN A 49 -20.82 6.13 -2.69
N GLN A 50 -22.10 5.75 -2.77
CA GLN A 50 -23.22 6.69 -2.69
C GLN A 50 -23.57 7.06 -1.24
N GLN A 51 -23.08 6.29 -0.28
CA GLN A 51 -23.27 6.62 1.14
C GLN A 51 -22.51 7.91 1.47
N PRO A 52 -23.00 8.70 2.45
CA PRO A 52 -22.32 9.94 2.80
C PRO A 52 -20.89 9.70 3.28
N GLY A 53 -19.97 10.48 2.73
CA GLY A 53 -18.60 10.48 3.17
C GLY A 53 -18.30 11.57 4.17
N THR A 54 -17.12 11.48 4.78
CA THR A 54 -16.64 12.49 5.72
C THR A 54 -15.12 12.52 5.69
N ARG A 55 -14.56 13.70 5.93
CA ARG A 55 -13.12 13.86 6.11
C ARG A 55 -12.69 13.68 7.56
N SER A 56 -13.62 13.40 8.46
CA SER A 56 -13.30 13.23 9.89
C SER A 56 -12.44 11.99 10.16
N TRP A 57 -12.23 11.13 9.14
CA TRP A 57 -11.29 10.03 9.27
C TRP A 57 -9.84 10.52 9.43
N MET A 58 -9.53 11.73 8.95
CA MET A 58 -8.16 12.25 8.97
C MET A 58 -7.74 12.61 10.39
N LEU A 59 -6.45 12.39 10.68
CA LEU A 59 -5.89 12.82 11.96
C LEU A 59 -5.64 14.33 11.91
N ASP A 60 -6.19 15.06 12.88
CA ASP A 60 -5.95 16.49 12.99
C ASP A 60 -5.17 16.89 14.24
N ARG A 61 -4.94 15.92 15.14
CA ARG A 61 -4.15 16.17 16.34
C ARG A 61 -3.33 14.92 16.65
N THR A 62 -2.12 14.87 16.13
CA THR A 62 -1.21 13.74 16.35
C THR A 62 0.18 14.27 16.63
N ALA A 63 0.94 13.53 17.42
CA ALA A 63 2.31 13.86 17.75
C ALA A 63 3.10 12.58 17.92
N ILE A 64 4.39 12.68 17.68
CA ILE A 64 5.31 11.57 17.86
C ILE A 64 6.24 11.93 19.02
N ASP A 65 6.40 10.99 19.91
CA ASP A 65 7.30 11.14 21.04
C ASP A 65 8.73 11.33 20.53
N PRO A 66 9.39 12.45 20.86
CA PRO A 66 10.75 12.70 20.36
C PRO A 66 11.78 11.66 20.82
N ALA A 67 11.56 11.05 21.97
CA ALA A 67 12.52 10.08 22.51
C ALA A 67 12.51 8.78 21.71
N SER A 68 11.33 8.30 21.33
CA SER A 68 11.23 7.07 20.55
C SER A 68 11.32 7.32 19.04
N ARG A 69 10.86 8.47 18.58
CA ARG A 69 10.77 8.88 17.18
C ARG A 69 9.68 8.15 16.37
N TYR A 70 9.09 7.09 16.92
CA TYR A 70 8.18 6.23 16.15
C TYR A 70 6.83 6.03 16.83
N ARG A 71 6.66 6.47 18.08
CA ARG A 71 5.47 6.19 18.86
C ARG A 71 4.59 7.43 19.01
N CYS A 72 3.28 7.16 19.10
CA CYS A 72 2.31 8.11 19.64
C CYS A 72 1.80 7.52 20.96
N PRO A 73 2.59 7.62 22.04
CA PRO A 73 2.26 6.88 23.26
C PRO A 73 0.99 7.36 23.96
N TRP A 74 0.53 8.56 23.63
CA TRP A 74 -0.74 9.07 24.17
C TRP A 74 -1.89 8.16 23.81
N VAL A 75 -1.91 7.64 22.58
CA VAL A 75 -2.87 6.62 22.18
C VAL A 75 -2.29 5.86 20.98
N GLU A 76 -2.15 4.55 21.10
CA GLU A 76 -1.67 3.70 20.01
C GLU A 76 -2.24 2.29 20.19
N GLY A 77 -2.36 1.54 19.09
CA GLY A 77 -2.94 0.22 19.17
C GLY A 77 -2.71 -0.65 17.97
N TYR A 78 -3.18 -1.88 18.06
CA TYR A 78 -3.14 -2.86 16.98
C TYR A 78 -4.36 -3.77 17.08
N ALA A 79 -4.61 -4.53 16.01
CA ALA A 79 -5.74 -5.44 15.93
C ALA A 79 -5.29 -6.89 16.01
N SER A 80 -6.19 -7.76 16.46
CA SER A 80 -5.92 -9.20 16.60
C SER A 80 -5.74 -9.88 15.25
N ARG A 81 -6.23 -9.27 14.17
CA ARG A 81 -6.18 -9.82 12.81
C ARG A 81 -5.83 -8.73 11.83
N THR A 82 -5.10 -9.09 10.78
CA THR A 82 -4.84 -8.18 9.66
C THR A 82 -6.09 -8.04 8.79
N ARG A 83 -6.82 -9.14 8.60
CA ARG A 83 -8.05 -9.16 7.81
C ARG A 83 -9.10 -10.00 8.51
N VAL A 84 -10.37 -9.67 8.29
CA VAL A 84 -11.52 -10.24 8.99
C VAL A 84 -12.71 -10.22 8.04
N MET A 85 -13.58 -11.24 8.12
CA MET A 85 -14.81 -11.29 7.33
C MET A 85 -16.00 -10.82 8.16
N ALA A 86 -17.05 -10.34 7.47
CA ALA A 86 -18.31 -10.04 8.12
C ALA A 86 -18.78 -11.26 8.92
N GLY A 87 -19.27 -11.03 10.13
CA GLY A 87 -19.68 -12.06 11.06
C GLY A 87 -18.58 -12.63 11.94
N GLU A 88 -17.31 -12.40 11.57
CA GLU A 88 -16.18 -12.75 12.42
C GLU A 88 -15.87 -11.63 13.39
N SER A 89 -15.11 -11.96 14.44
CA SER A 89 -14.72 -10.97 15.43
C SER A 89 -13.29 -10.51 15.24
N ILE A 90 -13.06 -9.24 15.58
CA ILE A 90 -11.74 -8.63 15.65
C ILE A 90 -11.62 -7.94 17.01
N SER A 91 -10.47 -8.09 17.65
CA SER A 91 -10.20 -7.41 18.92
C SER A 91 -9.20 -6.29 18.71
N PHE A 92 -9.40 -5.20 19.46
CA PHE A 92 -8.50 -4.05 19.43
C PHE A 92 -7.75 -3.98 20.75
N PHE A 93 -6.47 -3.74 20.67
CA PHE A 93 -5.54 -3.63 21.79
C PHE A 93 -4.98 -2.21 21.77
N VAL A 94 -5.33 -1.41 22.78
CA VAL A 94 -4.98 0.01 22.80
C VAL A 94 -4.27 0.34 24.09
N SER A 95 -3.23 1.16 23.98
CA SER A 95 -2.49 1.72 25.12
C SER A 95 -2.68 3.22 25.15
N THR A 96 -2.95 3.79 26.33
CA THR A 96 -2.92 5.22 26.54
C THR A 96 -1.92 5.53 27.65
N GLN A 97 -1.03 6.48 27.42
CA GLN A 97 -0.03 6.88 28.40
C GLN A 97 0.03 8.41 28.46
N PRO A 98 -0.39 9.02 29.58
CA PRO A 98 -0.92 8.39 30.80
C PRO A 98 -2.30 7.76 30.58
N ALA A 99 -2.76 6.96 31.54
CA ALA A 99 -4.07 6.32 31.48
C ALA A 99 -5.15 7.37 31.24
N SER A 100 -6.04 7.09 30.28
CA SER A 100 -7.07 8.05 29.87
C SER A 100 -8.19 7.32 29.15
N HIS A 101 -9.38 7.93 29.08
CA HIS A 101 -10.45 7.43 28.22
C HIS A 101 -10.16 7.76 26.76
N PHE A 102 -10.69 6.95 25.89
CA PHE A 102 -10.51 7.18 24.45
C PHE A 102 -11.72 6.69 23.68
N UNK A 103 -12.00 7.10 22.41
CA UNK A 103 -12.94 6.77 21.49
C UNK A 103 -12.31 6.06 20.39
N ILE A 104 -13.04 5.17 19.89
CA ILE A 104 -12.71 4.54 18.59
C ILE A 104 -13.79 4.90 17.58
N ASP A 105 -13.40 5.51 16.47
CA ASP A 105 -14.27 5.78 15.33
C ASP A 105 -13.74 4.98 14.13
N ILE A 106 -14.58 4.13 13.56
CA ILE A 106 -14.15 3.28 12.44
C ILE A 106 -14.67 3.85 11.12
N TYR A 107 -13.78 3.89 10.13
CA TYR A 107 -14.08 4.42 8.79
C TYR A 107 -13.72 3.38 7.75
N ARG A 108 -14.59 3.21 6.74
CA ARG A 108 -14.22 2.47 5.53
C ARG A 108 -13.60 3.45 4.54
N MET A 109 -12.46 3.11 3.99
CA MET A 109 -11.75 3.97 3.04
C MET A 109 -12.24 3.68 1.62
N GLY A 110 -12.45 4.75 0.87
CA GLY A 110 -12.93 4.69 -0.51
C GLY A 110 -12.91 6.07 -1.13
N TYR A 111 -13.89 6.38 -1.95
CA TYR A 111 -14.01 7.68 -2.59
C TYR A 111 -15.00 8.60 -1.88
N TYR A 112 -16.27 8.19 -1.79
CA TYR A 112 -17.34 8.87 -1.04
C TYR A 112 -17.43 10.36 -1.37
N GLN A 113 -17.71 10.67 -2.65
CA GLN A 113 -17.85 12.05 -3.15
C GLN A 113 -16.62 12.92 -2.89
N GLY A 114 -15.43 12.30 -2.88
CA GLY A 114 -14.19 13.01 -2.65
C GLY A 114 -13.76 13.14 -1.20
N HIS A 115 -14.57 12.64 -0.25
CA HIS A 115 -14.22 12.73 1.16
C HIS A 115 -13.21 11.67 1.61
N GLY A 116 -13.14 10.55 0.92
CA GLY A 116 -12.13 9.52 1.17
C GLY A 116 -12.50 8.47 2.19
N GLY A 117 -13.51 8.71 3.03
CA GLY A 117 -13.90 7.74 4.05
C GLY A 117 -15.36 7.86 4.42
N ARG A 118 -15.94 6.74 4.89
CA ARG A 118 -17.30 6.67 5.41
C ARG A 118 -17.24 6.25 6.88
N HIS A 119 -17.90 7.00 7.73
CA HIS A 119 -17.98 6.68 9.17
C HIS A 119 -18.89 5.47 9.37
N MET A 120 -18.36 4.42 9.97
CA MET A 120 -19.07 3.15 10.15
C MET A 120 -19.62 2.95 11.56
N GLY A 121 -19.05 3.65 12.54
CA GLY A 121 -19.52 3.56 13.92
C GLY A 121 -18.53 4.10 14.91
N SER A 122 -18.99 4.31 16.14
CA SER A 122 -18.21 4.83 17.25
C SER A 122 -18.37 3.94 18.48
N TRP A 123 -17.27 3.74 19.21
CA TRP A 123 -17.25 2.96 20.44
C TRP A 123 -16.51 3.74 21.51
N GLY A 124 -17.14 3.81 22.70
CA GLY A 124 -16.51 4.50 23.81
C GLY A 124 -17.46 5.49 24.47
N PRO A 125 -16.99 6.23 25.49
CA PRO A 125 -15.59 6.24 25.95
C PRO A 125 -15.18 4.89 26.57
N LEU A 126 -13.98 4.45 26.20
CA LEU A 126 -13.38 3.22 26.72
C LEU A 126 -12.28 3.60 27.71
N LYS A 127 -12.08 2.79 28.73
CA LYS A 127 -10.98 3.00 29.68
C LYS A 127 -9.68 2.56 29.05
N GLY A 128 -8.72 3.49 28.97
CA GLY A 128 -7.37 3.18 28.52
C GLY A 128 -6.41 3.10 29.68
N LYS A 129 -5.37 2.32 29.49
CA LYS A 129 -4.25 2.20 30.44
C LYS A 129 -2.97 2.07 29.66
N ALA A 130 -1.86 2.39 30.31
CA ALA A 130 -0.56 2.14 29.70
C ALA A 130 -0.32 0.63 29.63
N GLN A 131 -0.02 0.14 28.43
CA GLN A 131 0.27 -1.26 28.22
C GLN A 131 1.77 -1.45 28.05
N PRO A 132 2.31 -2.60 28.44
CA PRO A 132 3.77 -2.75 28.49
C PRO A 132 4.37 -2.84 27.09
N THR A 133 5.52 -2.17 26.91
CA THR A 133 6.35 -2.41 25.76
C THR A 133 7.08 -3.73 25.99
N PRO A 134 6.96 -4.72 25.11
CA PRO A 134 7.60 -6.01 25.37
C PRO A 134 9.11 -5.89 25.31
N ASN A 135 9.80 -6.70 26.11
CA ASN A 135 11.22 -6.92 25.92
C ASN A 135 11.43 -7.61 24.57
N PRO A 136 12.48 -7.26 23.83
CA PRO A 136 12.71 -7.92 22.56
C PRO A 136 12.89 -9.42 22.74
N GLY A 137 12.19 -10.18 21.92
CA GLY A 137 12.36 -11.62 21.86
C GLY A 137 13.61 -12.01 21.09
N SER A 138 13.75 -13.31 20.82
CA SER A 138 14.81 -13.77 19.93
C SER A 138 14.63 -13.09 18.57
N LYS A 139 15.75 -12.88 17.87
CA LYS A 139 15.73 -12.18 16.56
C LYS A 139 15.04 -10.80 16.62
N ARG A 140 15.10 -10.14 17.80
CA ARG A 140 14.58 -8.79 18.03
C ARG A 140 13.05 -8.65 17.86
N LEU A 141 12.31 -9.71 17.96
CA LEU A 141 10.84 -9.67 17.79
C LEU A 141 10.20 -8.82 18.89
N GLN A 142 9.32 -7.90 18.51
CA GLN A 142 8.45 -7.14 19.40
C GLN A 142 7.03 -7.72 19.29
N ASP A 143 6.66 -8.57 20.24
CA ASP A 143 5.37 -9.28 20.23
C ASP A 143 4.59 -8.86 21.48
N CYS A 144 3.63 -7.98 21.30
CA CYS A 144 2.88 -7.41 22.43
C CYS A 144 1.86 -8.39 22.97
N UNK A 145 1.59 -8.32 24.03
CA UNK A 145 0.73 -9.02 24.63
C UNK A 145 -0.15 -8.19 25.35
N TRP A 146 -0.79 -7.37 24.86
CA TRP A 146 -1.69 -6.35 25.47
C TRP A 146 -3.06 -6.93 25.79
N ASP A 147 -3.72 -6.33 26.77
CA ASP A 147 -5.11 -6.69 27.05
C ASP A 147 -6.03 -6.05 25.99
N PRO A 148 -7.04 -6.78 25.51
CA PRO A 148 -7.98 -6.19 24.57
C PRO A 148 -8.90 -5.18 25.26
N CYS A 149 -9.26 -4.12 24.54
CA CYS A 149 -10.17 -3.10 25.05
C CYS A 149 -11.55 -3.16 24.38
N LEU A 150 -11.62 -3.78 23.21
CA LEU A 150 -12.88 -3.90 22.46
C LEU A 150 -12.82 -5.13 21.60
N LYS A 151 -13.90 -5.92 21.62
CA LYS A 151 -14.10 -7.02 20.66
C LYS A 151 -15.33 -6.66 19.84
N LEU A 152 -15.15 -6.61 18.53
CA LEU A 152 -16.19 -6.22 17.60
C LEU A 152 -16.50 -7.35 16.66
N ILE A 153 -17.79 -7.69 16.52
CA ILE A 153 -18.23 -8.58 15.44
C ILE A 153 -18.52 -7.71 14.24
N ILE A 154 -17.85 -8.02 13.12
CA ILE A 154 -17.97 -7.20 11.91
C ILE A 154 -19.41 -7.33 11.36
N PRO A 155 -20.13 -6.21 11.22
CA PRO A 155 -21.51 -6.28 10.71
C PRO A 155 -21.57 -6.82 9.28
N SER A 156 -22.67 -7.49 8.98
CA SER A 156 -22.85 -8.17 7.69
C SER A 156 -22.94 -7.19 6.50
N ASP A 157 -23.27 -5.94 6.76
CA ASP A 157 -23.39 -4.92 5.72
C ASP A 157 -22.11 -4.10 5.50
N TRP A 158 -21.00 -4.46 6.17
CA TRP A 158 -19.72 -3.82 5.92
C TRP A 158 -19.06 -4.46 4.70
N LEU A 159 -19.01 -3.69 3.63
CA LEU A 159 -18.41 -4.16 2.37
C LEU A 159 -16.90 -4.33 2.50
N SER A 160 -16.33 -5.27 1.76
CA SER A 160 -14.89 -5.44 1.66
C SER A 160 -14.20 -4.11 1.39
N GLY A 161 -13.10 -3.86 2.10
CA GLY A 161 -12.38 -2.60 1.99
C GLY A 161 -11.28 -2.53 3.02
N VAL A 162 -10.54 -1.42 2.99
CA VAL A 162 -9.58 -1.09 4.03
C VAL A 162 -10.28 -0.17 5.02
N TYR A 163 -10.16 -0.51 6.30
CA TYR A 163 -10.83 0.21 7.39
C TYR A 163 -9.79 0.79 8.33
N LEU A 164 -10.03 2.03 8.75
CA LEU A 164 -9.20 2.71 9.74
C LEU A 164 -10.02 2.93 11.01
N ALA A 165 -9.55 2.35 12.11
CA ALA A 165 -10.09 2.65 13.44
C ALA A 165 -9.29 3.82 13.99
N LYS A 166 -9.91 4.99 14.03
CA LYS A 166 -9.29 6.22 14.52
C LYS A 166 -9.45 6.27 16.03
N LEU A 167 -8.34 6.28 16.71
CA LEU A 167 -8.29 6.38 18.18
C LEU A 167 -8.14 7.84 18.56
N THR A 168 -8.99 8.33 19.47
CA THR A 168 -8.86 9.69 19.99
C THR A 168 -8.84 9.62 21.52
N GLU A 169 -7.75 10.03 22.12
CA GLU A 169 -7.56 10.03 23.55
C GLU A 169 -8.16 11.34 24.12
N HIS A 170 -8.91 11.25 25.23
CA HIS A 170 -9.72 12.37 25.71
C HIS A 170 -8.94 13.47 26.41
N HIS A 171 -7.83 13.13 27.09
CA HIS A 171 -7.11 14.12 27.89
C HIS A 171 -6.36 15.12 27.00
N SER A 172 -5.61 14.62 26.03
CA SER A 172 -4.79 15.44 25.13
C SER A 172 -5.43 15.64 23.77
N SER A 173 -6.45 14.86 23.44
CA SER A 173 -7.06 14.75 22.11
C SER A 173 -6.10 14.20 21.05
N MET A 174 -5.04 13.53 21.44
CA MET A 174 -4.12 12.91 20.50
C MET A 174 -4.78 11.75 19.79
N GLN A 175 -4.37 11.54 18.55
CA GLN A 175 -5.02 10.59 17.65
C GLN A 175 -3.98 9.71 16.96
N SER A 176 -4.38 8.47 16.67
CA SER A 176 -3.65 7.55 15.79
C SER A 176 -4.65 6.54 15.23
N TYR A 177 -4.16 5.63 14.37
CA TYR A 177 -5.00 4.62 13.72
C TYR A 177 -4.68 3.21 14.18
N VAL A 178 -5.67 2.33 14.02
CA VAL A 178 -5.48 0.88 13.85
C VAL A 178 -6.09 0.52 12.51
N ILE A 179 -5.31 -0.11 11.64
CA ILE A 179 -5.74 -0.47 10.29
C ILE A 179 -6.11 -1.96 10.24
N PHE A 180 -7.16 -2.29 9.50
CA PHE A 180 -7.53 -3.68 9.22
C PHE A 180 -8.29 -3.75 7.89
N ILE A 181 -8.36 -4.95 7.32
CA ILE A 181 -9.00 -5.21 6.04
C ILE A 181 -10.25 -6.05 6.31
N VAL A 182 -11.40 -5.61 5.78
CA VAL A 182 -12.58 -6.46 5.74
C VAL A 182 -12.57 -7.16 4.38
N LYS A 183 -12.45 -8.47 4.40
CA LYS A 183 -12.48 -9.29 3.19
C LYS A 183 -13.83 -9.94 3.03
N ASP A 184 -14.11 -10.48 1.86
CA ASP A 184 -15.33 -11.22 1.59
C ASP A 184 -15.02 -12.45 0.72
N GLN A 185 -16.06 -13.16 0.32
CA GLN A 185 -15.93 -14.32 -0.58
C GLN A 185 -16.71 -14.10 -1.87
N ARG A 186 -17.10 -12.89 -2.13
CA ARG A 186 -17.88 -12.48 -3.28
C ARG A 186 -17.04 -12.60 -4.56
N GLN A 187 -17.66 -13.00 -5.65
CA GLN A 187 -17.04 -12.83 -6.96
C GLN A 187 -16.97 -11.34 -7.30
N ALA A 188 -15.82 -10.89 -7.77
CA ALA A 188 -15.60 -9.51 -8.15
C ALA A 188 -14.70 -9.48 -9.38
N ASP A 189 -14.69 -8.34 -10.08
CA ASP A 189 -13.81 -8.22 -11.23
C ASP A 189 -12.34 -8.19 -10.79
N PHE A 190 -12.02 -7.44 -9.74
CA PHE A 190 -10.63 -7.20 -9.35
C PHE A 190 -10.40 -7.48 -7.87
N MET A 191 -9.27 -8.14 -7.59
CA MET A 191 -8.76 -8.39 -6.25
C MET A 191 -7.62 -7.42 -5.97
N PHE A 192 -7.82 -6.51 -5.02
CA PHE A 192 -6.84 -5.51 -4.61
C PHE A 192 -6.05 -6.09 -3.45
N GLN A 193 -4.78 -6.42 -3.67
CA GLN A 193 -3.93 -6.94 -2.60
C GLN A 193 -3.24 -5.78 -1.89
N CYS A 194 -3.53 -5.64 -0.60
CA CYS A 194 -2.81 -4.71 0.26
C CYS A 194 -1.43 -5.29 0.60
N SER A 195 -0.44 -4.42 0.69
CA SER A 195 0.96 -4.83 0.86
C SER A 195 1.36 -4.84 2.34
N ASP A 196 0.54 -5.49 3.16
CA ASP A 196 0.71 -5.40 4.62
C ASP A 196 1.92 -6.16 5.16
N HIS A 197 2.49 -7.11 4.41
CA HIS A 197 3.80 -7.65 4.77
C HIS A 197 4.86 -6.55 4.73
N THR A 198 4.83 -5.73 3.68
CA THR A 198 5.80 -4.64 3.53
C THR A 198 5.57 -3.55 4.58
N TRP A 199 4.29 -3.21 4.87
CA TRP A 199 4.03 -2.26 5.96
C TRP A 199 4.73 -2.71 7.24
N GLN A 200 4.63 -4.00 7.57
CA GLN A 200 5.22 -4.52 8.80
C GLN A 200 6.74 -4.60 8.72
N ALA A 201 7.27 -4.89 7.54
CA ALA A 201 8.73 -4.97 7.34
C ALA A 201 9.42 -3.64 7.68
N TYR A 202 8.77 -2.52 7.35
CA TYR A 202 9.32 -1.19 7.58
C TYR A 202 8.86 -0.56 8.89
N ASN A 203 8.05 -1.26 9.68
CA ASN A 203 7.50 -0.72 10.92
C ASN A 203 8.57 -0.74 12.01
N ARG A 204 9.00 0.44 12.45
CA ARG A 204 10.08 0.58 13.44
C ARG A 204 9.58 0.65 14.89
N TRP A 205 8.28 0.55 15.10
CA TRP A 205 7.74 0.58 16.45
C TRP A 205 8.39 -0.51 17.32
N PRO A 206 8.73 -0.26 18.59
CA PRO A 206 8.63 1.01 19.33
C PRO A 206 9.83 1.92 19.11
N ASN A 207 10.97 1.43 18.66
CA ASN A 207 12.18 2.22 18.40
C ASN A 207 13.20 1.36 17.66
N GLN A 208 13.26 1.48 16.34
CA GLN A 208 14.21 0.77 15.49
C GLN A 208 14.10 -0.75 15.61
N PHE A 209 12.88 -1.28 15.39
CA PHE A 209 12.61 -2.72 15.41
C PHE A 209 11.95 -3.20 14.12
N SER A 210 12.37 -2.63 12.98
CA SER A 210 11.93 -3.13 11.65
C SER A 210 12.81 -4.29 11.20
N LEU A 211 12.51 -4.86 10.04
CA LEU A 211 13.40 -5.87 9.42
C LEU A 211 14.79 -5.30 9.11
N TYR A 212 14.91 -3.97 9.05
CA TYR A 212 16.16 -3.28 8.69
C TYR A 212 16.96 -2.85 9.91
N ASP A 213 16.55 -3.29 11.09
CA ASP A 213 17.18 -2.88 12.34
C ASP A 213 17.64 -4.12 13.11
N ASN A 214 18.93 -4.47 12.94
CA ASN A 214 19.49 -5.66 13.62
C ASN A 214 20.11 -5.32 14.97
N GLY A 215 19.97 -4.06 15.41
CA GLY A 215 20.56 -3.61 16.68
C GLY A 215 21.99 -3.11 16.55
N GLN A 216 22.62 -3.25 15.39
CA GLN A 216 24.02 -2.85 15.19
C GLN A 216 24.17 -1.84 14.06
N SER A 217 23.42 -2.00 12.96
CA SER A 217 23.52 -1.11 11.82
C SER A 217 22.12 -0.71 11.34
N GLN A 218 22.03 0.45 10.69
CA GLN A 218 20.79 0.88 10.04
C GLN A 218 20.74 0.31 8.62
N TRP A 219 19.52 0.07 8.17
CA TRP A 219 19.24 -0.46 6.83
C TRP A 219 19.96 -1.78 6.58
N TYR A 220 19.91 -2.64 7.61
CA TYR A 220 20.47 -3.98 7.52
C TYR A 220 19.68 -4.84 6.53
N TRP A 221 20.39 -5.52 5.65
CA TRP A 221 19.80 -6.44 4.66
C TRP A 221 20.30 -7.85 4.95
N GLY A 222 19.57 -8.61 5.73
CA GLY A 222 19.95 -9.99 6.01
C GLY A 222 18.87 -10.71 6.77
N GLY A 223 19.12 -11.97 7.06
CA GLY A 223 18.24 -12.76 7.90
C GLY A 223 18.50 -12.53 9.38
N GLY A 224 17.78 -13.25 10.23
CA GLY A 224 18.01 -13.21 11.67
C GLY A 224 17.30 -12.07 12.38
N VAL A 225 16.39 -11.37 11.72
CA VAL A 225 15.53 -10.33 12.32
C VAL A 225 14.08 -10.71 12.04
N GLU A 226 13.24 -10.69 13.06
CA GLU A 226 11.82 -11.00 12.93
C GLU A 226 10.95 -9.78 13.24
N VAL A 227 9.85 -9.67 12.53
CA VAL A 227 8.79 -8.69 12.83
C VAL A 227 7.45 -9.42 12.95
N GLY A 228 6.54 -8.82 13.71
CA GLY A 228 5.23 -9.42 13.94
C GLY A 228 4.12 -8.40 13.86
N PHE A 229 2.89 -8.92 13.72
CA PHE A 229 1.70 -8.10 13.57
C PHE A 229 1.06 -7.71 14.90
N ASN A 230 1.57 -8.21 16.04
CA ASN A 230 1.00 -7.92 17.36
C ASN A 230 1.70 -6.71 17.97
N ARG A 231 1.60 -5.56 17.28
CA ARG A 231 2.18 -4.29 17.77
C ARG A 231 1.61 -3.14 16.94
N PRO A 232 1.60 -1.93 17.49
CA PRO A 232 1.18 -0.77 16.71
C PRO A 232 2.09 -0.53 15.50
N TYR A 233 1.55 0.08 14.47
CA TYR A 233 2.38 0.69 13.42
C TYR A 233 2.89 2.03 13.93
N GLY A 234 4.17 2.29 13.73
CA GLY A 234 4.76 3.57 14.07
C GLY A 234 4.44 4.64 13.04
N LYS A 235 4.91 5.85 13.36
CA LYS A 235 4.69 7.00 12.47
C LYS A 235 5.41 6.84 11.15
N TYR A 236 6.57 6.25 11.19
CA TYR A 236 7.50 6.23 10.06
C TYR A 236 7.56 4.82 9.50
N CYS A 237 7.19 4.70 8.26
CA CYS A 237 7.25 3.38 7.61
C CYS A 237 8.50 3.27 6.75
N GLN A 238 8.68 4.14 5.75
CA GLN A 238 9.84 3.99 4.88
C GLN A 238 10.62 5.28 4.73
N ILE A 239 10.11 6.22 3.97
CA ILE A 239 10.85 7.45 3.62
C ILE A 239 10.13 8.73 4.04
N LEU A 240 8.87 8.62 4.37
CA LEU A 240 8.04 9.79 4.65
C LEU A 240 7.79 9.93 6.13
N ASP A 241 8.02 11.13 6.62
CA ASP A 241 7.59 11.54 7.93
C ASP A 241 6.20 12.14 7.78
N ALA A 242 5.20 11.29 7.67
CA ALA A 242 3.82 11.70 7.44
C ALA A 242 2.99 11.43 8.69
N PRO A 243 2.82 12.42 9.58
CA PRO A 243 2.07 12.19 10.81
C PRO A 243 0.64 11.70 10.58
N LEU A 244 0.04 12.09 9.45
CA LEU A 244 -1.31 11.67 9.13
C LEU A 244 -1.43 10.17 8.86
N SER A 245 -0.32 9.47 8.71
CA SER A 245 -0.31 8.02 8.49
C SER A 245 -0.07 7.22 9.78
N THR A 246 0.05 7.86 10.93
CA THR A 246 0.40 7.20 12.18
C THR A 246 -0.58 6.08 12.52
N GLY A 247 -0.13 4.83 12.50
CA GLY A 247 -0.94 3.66 12.80
C GLY A 247 -1.57 2.98 11.59
N SER A 248 -1.44 3.57 10.39
CA SER A 248 -2.09 3.03 9.17
C SER A 248 -1.14 2.24 8.27
N GLY A 249 0.03 1.85 8.77
CA GLY A 249 1.02 1.20 7.94
C GLY A 249 1.46 2.13 6.82
N GLU A 250 1.55 1.59 5.60
CA GLU A 250 1.89 2.39 4.43
C GLU A 250 0.71 2.59 3.49
N PHE A 251 -0.50 2.22 3.91
CA PHE A 251 -1.67 2.25 3.03
C PHE A 251 -1.92 3.65 2.46
N LEU A 252 -1.89 4.67 3.30
CA LEU A 252 -2.19 6.04 2.86
C LEU A 252 -1.13 6.61 1.91
N LEU A 253 0.09 6.05 1.94
CA LEU A 253 1.20 6.55 1.12
C LEU A 253 1.17 5.96 -0.29
N TRP A 254 1.10 4.62 -0.40
CA TRP A 254 1.34 3.95 -1.68
C TRP A 254 0.08 3.35 -2.30
N GLU A 255 -0.96 3.09 -1.52
CA GLU A 255 -2.08 2.25 -1.96
C GLU A 255 -3.40 2.98 -2.06
N PHE A 256 -3.68 3.88 -1.12
CA PHE A 256 -4.95 4.59 -1.10
C PHE A 256 -5.24 5.37 -2.40
N PRO A 257 -4.25 6.02 -3.05
CA PRO A 257 -4.57 6.71 -4.30
C PRO A 257 -5.19 5.79 -5.37
N LEU A 258 -4.73 4.55 -5.49
CA LEU A 258 -5.33 3.60 -6.43
C LEU A 258 -6.75 3.22 -5.99
N ALA A 259 -6.93 2.89 -4.70
CA ALA A 259 -8.26 2.52 -4.18
C ALA A 259 -9.26 3.68 -4.38
N TYR A 260 -8.85 4.89 -4.04
CA TYR A 260 -9.68 6.09 -4.18
C TYR A 260 -10.12 6.27 -5.63
N TRP A 261 -9.18 6.16 -6.58
CA TRP A 261 -9.49 6.34 -8.00
C TRP A 261 -10.41 5.23 -8.50
N MET A 262 -10.11 3.97 -8.21
CA MET A 262 -10.92 2.86 -8.69
C MET A 262 -12.33 2.92 -8.09
N GLU A 263 -12.45 3.25 -6.80
CA GLU A 263 -13.77 3.37 -6.19
C GLU A 263 -14.55 4.56 -6.74
N SER A 264 -13.86 5.65 -7.11
CA SER A 264 -14.54 6.81 -7.72
C SER A 264 -15.17 6.45 -9.05
N HIS A 265 -14.65 5.43 -9.73
CA HIS A 265 -15.18 4.97 -11.03
C HIS A 265 -16.09 3.75 -10.90
N GLY A 266 -16.34 3.29 -9.68
CA GLY A 266 -17.28 2.19 -9.42
C GLY A 266 -16.76 0.83 -9.85
N TYR A 267 -15.45 0.64 -10.00
CA TYR A 267 -14.90 -0.67 -10.33
C TYR A 267 -15.26 -1.70 -9.27
N ASP A 268 -15.50 -2.92 -9.70
CA ASP A 268 -15.91 -4.02 -8.81
C ASP A 268 -14.68 -4.62 -8.14
N LEU A 269 -14.44 -4.16 -6.91
CA LEU A 269 -13.24 -4.51 -6.14
C LEU A 269 -13.58 -5.37 -4.94
N THR A 270 -12.69 -6.32 -4.61
CA THR A 270 -12.59 -6.93 -3.30
C THR A 270 -11.16 -6.76 -2.80
N TYR A 271 -10.99 -6.62 -1.48
CA TYR A 271 -9.69 -6.32 -0.87
C TYR A 271 -9.20 -7.50 -0.07
N VAL A 272 -7.92 -7.80 -0.20
CA VAL A 272 -7.26 -8.87 0.55
C VAL A 272 -5.91 -8.40 1.08
N SER A 273 -5.36 -9.18 2.02
CA SER A 273 -4.02 -9.04 2.58
C SER A 273 -3.04 -9.91 1.78
N ASN A 274 -1.75 -9.59 1.85
CA ASN A 274 -0.72 -10.55 1.41
C ASN A 274 -0.95 -11.94 2.02
N GLN A 275 -1.44 -12.00 3.27
CA GLN A 275 -1.66 -13.28 3.95
C GLN A 275 -2.73 -14.12 3.27
N ASP A 276 -3.70 -13.50 2.62
CA ASP A 276 -4.73 -14.25 1.89
C ASP A 276 -4.13 -14.96 0.69
N THR A 277 -3.26 -14.29 -0.05
CA THR A 277 -2.55 -14.90 -1.18
C THR A 277 -1.63 -16.03 -0.71
N HIS A 278 -1.05 -15.87 0.47
CA HIS A 278 -0.22 -16.90 1.10
C HIS A 278 -1.05 -18.12 1.50
N GLN A 279 -2.21 -17.91 2.10
CA GLN A 279 -2.94 -18.93 2.86
C GLN A 279 -4.11 -19.54 2.09
N TYR A 280 -4.71 -18.79 1.14
CA TYR A 280 -5.97 -19.20 0.49
C TYR A 280 -5.87 -19.09 -1.04
N PRO A 281 -5.06 -19.95 -1.66
CA PRO A 281 -4.87 -19.87 -3.13
C PRO A 281 -6.17 -20.07 -3.90
N GLU A 282 -7.11 -20.84 -3.37
CA GLU A 282 -8.41 -21.10 -4.00
C GLU A 282 -9.26 -19.82 -4.13
N GLU A 283 -9.02 -18.83 -3.28
CA GLU A 283 -9.79 -17.59 -3.32
C GLU A 283 -9.40 -16.68 -4.48
N LEU A 284 -8.21 -16.89 -5.08
CA LEU A 284 -7.80 -16.09 -6.23
C LEU A 284 -8.77 -16.24 -7.40
N ASN A 285 -9.37 -17.41 -7.54
CA ASN A 285 -10.24 -17.71 -8.68
C ASN A 285 -11.59 -16.99 -8.63
N ARG A 286 -11.91 -16.28 -7.56
CA ARG A 286 -13.18 -15.54 -7.51
C ARG A 286 -13.10 -14.17 -8.21
N CYS A 287 -11.92 -13.81 -8.74
CA CYS A 287 -11.75 -12.54 -9.45
C CYS A 287 -11.13 -12.78 -10.82
N ARG A 288 -11.41 -11.86 -11.76
CA ARG A 288 -10.83 -11.92 -13.10
C ARG A 288 -9.41 -11.39 -13.10
N GLY A 289 -9.14 -10.37 -12.30
CA GLY A 289 -7.85 -9.71 -12.24
C GLY A 289 -7.36 -9.54 -10.82
N PHE A 290 -6.04 -9.73 -10.66
CA PHE A 290 -5.34 -9.55 -9.40
C PHE A 290 -4.46 -8.30 -9.52
N LEU A 291 -4.52 -7.41 -8.53
CA LEU A 291 -3.76 -6.18 -8.50
C LEU A 291 -2.78 -6.22 -7.33
N SER A 292 -1.48 -6.18 -7.65
CA SER A 292 -0.42 -5.93 -6.68
C SER A 292 -0.22 -4.43 -6.62
N VAL A 293 -0.31 -3.82 -5.43
CA VAL A 293 -0.45 -2.38 -5.32
C VAL A 293 0.60 -1.76 -4.42
N GLY A 294 1.15 -0.64 -4.85
CA GLY A 294 2.02 0.20 -4.05
C GLY A 294 3.41 -0.37 -3.89
N HIS A 295 3.81 -0.68 -2.65
CA HIS A 295 5.11 -1.25 -2.35
C HIS A 295 4.92 -2.69 -1.89
N ASP A 296 4.82 -3.62 -2.83
CA ASP A 296 4.48 -5.02 -2.55
C ASP A 296 5.73 -5.89 -2.54
N GLU A 297 6.68 -5.52 -1.69
CA GLU A 297 8.05 -6.03 -1.71
C GLU A 297 8.20 -7.42 -1.09
N TYR A 298 7.46 -7.73 -0.02
CA TYR A 298 7.73 -8.93 0.81
C TYR A 298 6.70 -10.02 0.55
N TRP A 299 7.16 -11.07 -0.13
CA TRP A 299 6.34 -12.20 -0.51
C TRP A 299 6.89 -13.48 0.11
N THR A 300 6.01 -14.46 0.35
CA THR A 300 6.42 -15.81 0.66
C THR A 300 6.56 -16.61 -0.64
N LEU A 301 7.27 -17.73 -0.56
CA LEU A 301 7.34 -18.65 -1.71
C LEU A 301 5.93 -19.15 -2.08
N GLU A 302 5.11 -19.40 -1.07
CA GLU A 302 3.72 -19.83 -1.27
C GLU A 302 2.93 -18.80 -2.07
N MET A 303 3.07 -17.50 -1.75
CA MET A 303 2.40 -16.43 -2.50
C MET A 303 2.81 -16.47 -3.97
N PHE A 304 4.11 -16.59 -4.22
CA PHE A 304 4.64 -16.65 -5.59
C PHE A 304 4.02 -17.82 -6.35
N ARG A 305 4.09 -19.03 -5.76
CA ARG A 305 3.56 -20.23 -6.39
C ARG A 305 2.05 -20.17 -6.61
N ASN A 306 1.33 -19.60 -5.65
CA ASN A 306 -0.12 -19.48 -5.76
C ASN A 306 -0.52 -18.54 -6.90
N LEU A 307 0.15 -17.40 -7.02
CA LEU A 307 -0.15 -16.47 -8.12
C LEU A 307 0.31 -17.03 -9.47
N GLU A 308 1.47 -17.68 -9.50
CA GLU A 308 1.97 -18.36 -10.72
C GLU A 308 0.92 -19.36 -11.22
N ARG A 309 0.37 -20.18 -10.32
CA ARG A 309 -0.67 -21.15 -10.67
C ARG A 309 -1.94 -20.46 -11.19
N ALA A 310 -2.34 -19.35 -10.54
CA ALA A 310 -3.52 -18.60 -10.97
C ALA A 310 -3.33 -18.04 -12.38
N ILE A 311 -2.13 -17.55 -12.71
CA ILE A 311 -1.81 -17.08 -14.05
C ILE A 311 -1.93 -18.24 -15.06
N GLN A 312 -1.41 -19.41 -14.71
CA GLN A 312 -1.51 -20.59 -15.56
C GLN A 312 -2.96 -21.00 -15.80
N GLU A 313 -3.82 -20.72 -14.84
CA GLU A 313 -5.26 -21.04 -14.92
C GLU A 313 -6.08 -19.94 -15.60
N GLY A 314 -5.46 -18.83 -16.01
CA GLY A 314 -6.12 -17.81 -16.80
C GLY A 314 -6.38 -16.48 -16.10
N MET A 315 -5.87 -16.29 -14.88
CA MET A 315 -6.05 -15.03 -14.17
C MET A 315 -5.22 -13.91 -14.79
N HIS A 316 -5.82 -12.75 -14.98
CA HIS A 316 -5.10 -11.52 -15.32
C HIS A 316 -4.41 -10.97 -14.09
N VAL A 317 -3.23 -10.37 -14.27
CA VAL A 317 -2.48 -9.77 -13.15
C VAL A 317 -1.94 -8.41 -13.58
N ALA A 318 -2.01 -7.44 -12.69
CA ALA A 318 -1.37 -6.15 -12.89
C ALA A 318 -0.53 -5.81 -11.65
N PHE A 319 0.77 -5.67 -11.87
CA PHE A 319 1.69 -5.18 -10.85
C PHE A 319 1.72 -3.66 -10.96
N LEU A 320 0.82 -3.00 -10.23
CA LEU A 320 0.72 -1.53 -10.14
C LEU A 320 1.53 -1.11 -8.91
N SER A 321 2.80 -1.51 -8.91
CA SER A 321 3.64 -1.48 -7.72
C SER A 321 5.11 -1.39 -8.15
N GLY A 322 5.98 -1.17 -7.18
CA GLY A 322 7.43 -1.06 -7.42
C GLY A 322 8.22 -1.88 -6.43
N ASN A 323 9.37 -2.37 -6.86
CA ASN A 323 10.24 -3.28 -6.11
C ASN A 323 9.45 -4.46 -5.56
N SER A 324 8.53 -4.95 -6.38
CA SER A 324 7.59 -5.99 -5.95
C SER A 324 8.27 -7.36 -5.99
N VAL A 325 7.78 -8.29 -5.16
CA VAL A 325 8.28 -9.67 -5.14
C VAL A 325 9.81 -9.69 -5.00
N CYS A 326 10.32 -8.89 -4.06
CA CYS A 326 11.77 -8.74 -3.88
C CYS A 326 12.28 -9.59 -2.71
N GLY A 327 11.80 -9.32 -1.49
CA GLY A 327 12.20 -10.06 -0.30
C GLY A 327 11.36 -11.30 -0.10
N ARG A 328 12.05 -12.40 0.21
CA ARG A 328 11.34 -13.66 0.48
C ARG A 328 11.14 -13.81 1.98
N UNK A 329 9.91 -13.75 2.37
CA UNK A 329 9.60 -13.85 3.70
C UNK A 329 9.27 -15.24 4.01
N GLN A 330 9.46 -15.64 5.23
CA GLN A 330 8.94 -16.89 5.78
C GLN A 330 8.10 -16.60 7.01
N MET A 331 6.85 -17.09 7.00
CA MET A 331 5.88 -16.85 8.07
C MET A 331 6.02 -17.91 9.15
N ARG A 332 5.69 -17.52 10.40
CA ARG A 332 5.54 -18.47 11.48
C ARG A 332 4.49 -17.99 12.50
N ALA A 333 4.17 -18.85 13.46
CA ALA A 333 3.23 -18.50 14.52
C ALA A 333 3.87 -17.52 15.51
N ASP A 334 3.01 -16.73 16.15
CA ASP A 334 3.44 -15.83 17.23
C ASP A 334 3.70 -16.62 18.53
N THR A 335 4.02 -15.90 19.59
CA THR A 335 4.32 -16.51 20.89
C THR A 335 3.12 -17.22 21.52
N HIS A 336 1.90 -16.97 21.02
CA HIS A 336 0.69 -17.64 21.48
C HIS A 336 0.23 -18.74 20.54
N GLY A 337 1.05 -19.10 19.54
CA GLY A 337 0.72 -20.17 18.59
C GLY A 337 -0.23 -19.77 17.47
N ARG A 338 -0.56 -18.50 17.31
CA ARG A 338 -1.44 -18.05 16.22
C ARG A 338 -0.64 -18.02 14.92
N PRO A 339 -1.09 -18.69 13.86
CA PRO A 339 -0.28 -18.83 12.65
C PRO A 339 -0.17 -17.51 11.87
N ASN A 340 0.93 -17.38 11.13
CA ASN A 340 1.15 -16.31 10.17
C ASN A 340 1.12 -14.91 10.79
N ARG A 341 1.65 -14.78 12.03
CA ARG A 341 1.68 -13.50 12.73
C ARG A 341 3.09 -12.93 12.86
N VAL A 342 4.12 -13.68 12.46
CA VAL A 342 5.52 -13.30 12.57
C VAL A 342 6.23 -13.70 11.29
N PHE A 343 7.19 -12.90 10.83
CA PHE A 343 8.00 -13.30 9.69
C PHE A 343 9.42 -12.74 9.75
N GLU A 344 10.30 -13.36 8.97
CA GLU A 344 11.67 -12.90 8.77
C GLU A 344 12.03 -13.00 7.29
N ARG A 345 13.02 -12.20 6.89
CA ARG A 345 13.58 -12.29 5.54
C ARG A 345 14.52 -13.50 5.50
N VAL A 346 14.27 -14.42 4.55
CA VAL A 346 15.09 -15.65 4.43
C VAL A 346 15.73 -15.77 3.06
N GLY A 347 15.46 -14.82 2.16
CA GLY A 347 16.04 -14.86 0.83
C GLY A 347 15.56 -13.69 0.00
N VAL A 348 15.85 -13.76 -1.30
CA VAL A 348 15.36 -12.79 -2.27
C VAL A 348 14.86 -13.55 -3.52
N PHE A 349 13.99 -12.89 -4.29
CA PHE A 349 13.48 -13.45 -5.56
C PHE A 349 14.26 -12.93 -6.75
N GLY A 350 15.59 -12.83 -6.61
CA GLY A 350 16.44 -12.33 -7.67
C GLY A 350 17.62 -13.26 -7.96
N PRO A 351 18.15 -13.22 -9.20
CA PRO A 351 19.32 -14.02 -9.51
C PRO A 351 20.59 -13.45 -8.88
N PRO A 352 21.58 -14.27 -8.62
CA PRO A 352 22.87 -13.77 -8.12
C PRO A 352 23.47 -12.76 -9.09
N GLY A 353 23.99 -11.66 -8.55
CA GLY A 353 24.63 -10.61 -9.35
C GLY A 353 23.67 -9.83 -10.22
N GLY A 354 22.38 -9.85 -9.92
CA GLY A 354 21.37 -9.22 -10.76
C GLY A 354 21.34 -7.71 -10.72
N THR A 355 21.38 -7.14 -9.53
CA THR A 355 21.39 -5.68 -9.35
C THR A 355 22.26 -5.32 -8.16
N ARG A 356 22.62 -4.05 -8.03
CA ARG A 356 23.43 -3.58 -6.90
C ARG A 356 22.77 -3.88 -5.56
N GLU A 357 21.45 -3.78 -5.51
CA GLU A 357 20.70 -4.10 -4.30
C GLU A 357 20.91 -5.56 -3.90
N PHE A 358 20.84 -6.44 -4.89
CA PHE A 358 21.02 -7.89 -4.63
C PHE A 358 22.47 -8.23 -4.34
N ASP A 359 23.41 -7.49 -4.89
CA ASP A 359 24.83 -7.71 -4.56
C ASP A 359 25.09 -7.45 -3.08
N SER A 360 24.45 -6.42 -2.52
CA SER A 360 24.60 -6.14 -1.08
C SER A 360 23.91 -7.17 -0.19
N MET A 361 23.04 -7.99 -0.79
CA MET A 361 22.33 -9.06 -0.10
C MET A 361 22.87 -10.44 -0.44
N SER A 362 24.17 -10.53 -0.78
CA SER A 362 24.76 -11.76 -1.25
C SER A 362 24.73 -12.91 -0.22
N HIS A 363 24.51 -12.57 1.05
CA HIS A 363 24.37 -13.57 2.10
C HIS A 363 22.98 -14.23 2.14
N LEU A 364 22.02 -13.69 1.40
CA LEU A 364 20.68 -14.28 1.31
C LEU A 364 20.65 -15.30 0.17
N MET A 365 19.76 -16.27 0.29
CA MET A 365 19.62 -17.31 -0.72
C MET A 365 19.03 -16.75 -2.01
N HIS A 366 19.72 -17.01 -3.11
CA HIS A 366 19.31 -16.64 -4.46
C HIS A 366 18.88 -17.91 -5.21
N GLU A 367 17.72 -18.42 -4.87
CA GLU A 367 17.17 -19.62 -5.49
C GLU A 367 15.93 -19.28 -6.29
N ARG A 368 15.72 -20.01 -7.38
CA ARG A 368 14.45 -19.89 -8.10
C ARG A 368 13.27 -20.12 -7.14
N PRO A 369 12.10 -19.51 -7.40
CA PRO A 369 11.79 -18.72 -8.61
C PRO A 369 12.31 -17.28 -8.52
N TYR A 370 12.49 -16.64 -9.67
CA TYR A 370 12.91 -15.24 -9.76
C TYR A 370 11.72 -14.32 -10.04
N ALA A 371 11.78 -13.11 -9.50
CA ALA A 371 10.67 -12.15 -9.64
C ALA A 371 10.30 -11.89 -11.10
N ASN A 372 11.31 -11.79 -11.98
CA ASN A 372 11.02 -11.51 -13.39
C ASN A 372 10.23 -12.63 -14.07
N GLU A 373 10.32 -13.86 -13.56
CA GLU A 373 9.56 -14.98 -14.14
C GLU A 373 8.06 -14.83 -13.87
N LEU A 374 7.69 -14.03 -12.86
CA LEU A 374 6.29 -13.78 -12.52
C LEU A 374 5.81 -12.46 -13.09
N MET A 375 6.59 -11.38 -12.89
CA MET A 375 6.15 -10.02 -13.20
C MET A 375 6.46 -9.57 -14.62
N GLY A 376 7.46 -10.18 -15.25
CA GLY A 376 7.96 -9.74 -16.55
C GLY A 376 9.21 -8.87 -16.44
N ALA A 377 9.60 -8.41 -15.28
CA ALA A 377 10.80 -7.64 -15.05
C ALA A 377 11.30 -7.86 -13.62
N GLN A 378 12.59 -7.64 -13.39
CA GLN A 378 13.21 -7.87 -12.09
C GLN A 378 12.94 -6.70 -11.15
N SER A 379 12.59 -7.01 -9.91
CA SER A 379 12.41 -5.99 -8.86
C SER A 379 13.73 -5.27 -8.59
N THR A 380 13.66 -3.99 -8.28
CA THR A 380 14.83 -3.18 -7.97
C THR A 380 14.43 -1.87 -7.28
N GLY A 381 15.38 -1.26 -6.60
CA GLY A 381 15.23 0.02 -5.92
C GLY A 381 16.47 0.33 -5.12
N PRO A 382 16.51 1.41 -4.35
CA PRO A 382 15.76 2.63 -4.57
C PRO A 382 16.51 3.62 -5.47
N VAL A 383 15.82 4.60 -6.00
CA VAL A 383 16.41 5.70 -6.78
C VAL A 383 16.06 7.05 -6.14
N THR A 384 16.76 8.10 -6.53
CA THR A 384 16.44 9.46 -6.09
C THR A 384 15.66 10.19 -7.17
N GLY A 385 14.79 11.08 -6.74
CA GLY A 385 13.96 11.83 -7.66
C GLY A 385 12.93 10.96 -8.35
N GLY A 386 12.35 11.48 -9.41
CA GLY A 386 11.42 10.77 -10.24
C GLY A 386 11.92 10.69 -11.67
N ALA A 387 11.73 9.56 -12.32
CA ALA A 387 12.04 9.42 -13.74
C ALA A 387 10.75 9.48 -14.56
N ASP A 388 10.89 9.80 -15.84
CA ASP A 388 9.74 9.85 -16.75
C ASP A 388 9.34 8.42 -17.17
N TRP A 389 8.03 8.17 -17.23
CA TRP A 389 7.48 6.91 -17.72
C TRP A 389 7.27 7.07 -19.23
N ILE A 390 8.18 6.51 -20.02
CA ILE A 390 8.34 6.84 -21.45
C ILE A 390 7.68 5.78 -22.32
N CYS A 391 6.70 6.20 -23.11
CA CYS A 391 5.97 5.32 -24.03
C CYS A 391 6.91 4.76 -25.09
N ARG A 392 6.88 3.43 -25.30
CA ARG A 392 7.68 2.77 -26.33
C ARG A 392 6.85 2.13 -27.43
N GLN A 393 5.55 1.88 -27.18
CA GLN A 393 4.68 1.21 -28.15
C GLN A 393 3.34 1.94 -28.27
N PRO A 394 3.32 3.14 -28.86
CA PRO A 394 2.09 3.95 -28.85
C PRO A 394 0.93 3.34 -29.61
N ASP A 395 1.19 2.40 -30.52
CA ASP A 395 0.12 1.72 -31.30
C ASP A 395 -0.49 0.55 -30.53
N HIS A 396 0.04 0.18 -29.37
CA HIS A 396 -0.52 -0.88 -28.56
C HIS A 396 -1.84 -0.41 -27.93
N TRP A 397 -2.82 -1.31 -27.78
CA TRP A 397 -4.15 -0.96 -27.22
C TRP A 397 -4.04 -0.29 -25.85
N LEU A 398 -2.99 -0.59 -25.10
CA LEU A 398 -2.78 -0.01 -23.78
C LEU A 398 -2.79 1.53 -23.84
N PHE A 399 -2.30 2.12 -24.93
CA PHE A 399 -2.19 3.56 -25.10
C PHE A 399 -3.34 4.18 -25.86
N GLU A 400 -4.38 3.41 -26.19
CA GLU A 400 -5.52 3.92 -26.93
C GLU A 400 -6.18 5.07 -26.17
N GLY A 401 -6.44 6.18 -26.86
CA GLY A 401 -7.08 7.35 -26.26
C GLY A 401 -6.16 8.26 -25.46
N THR A 402 -4.88 7.93 -25.32
CA THR A 402 -3.93 8.78 -24.58
C THR A 402 -3.34 9.89 -25.45
N GLY A 403 -3.28 9.68 -26.77
CA GLY A 403 -2.56 10.59 -27.67
C GLY A 403 -1.04 10.50 -27.56
N MET A 404 -0.50 9.57 -26.80
CA MET A 404 0.94 9.49 -26.61
C MET A 404 1.65 9.02 -27.88
N VAL A 405 2.85 9.54 -28.09
CA VAL A 405 3.74 9.12 -29.18
C VAL A 405 4.96 8.44 -28.59
N LYS A 406 5.68 7.72 -29.45
CA LYS A 406 6.89 7.01 -29.02
C LYS A 406 7.93 7.99 -28.48
N GLY A 407 8.45 7.73 -27.31
CA GLY A 407 9.44 8.58 -26.65
C GLY A 407 8.85 9.62 -25.73
N GLU A 408 7.52 9.80 -25.73
CA GLU A 408 6.89 10.76 -24.83
C GLU A 408 6.83 10.20 -23.41
N GLY A 409 7.20 11.02 -22.44
CA GLY A 409 7.27 10.64 -21.05
C GLY A 409 6.20 11.27 -20.18
N ILE A 410 5.73 10.54 -19.18
CA ILE A 410 4.88 11.08 -18.11
C ILE A 410 5.83 11.50 -17.00
N PRO A 411 5.95 12.82 -16.70
CA PRO A 411 7.02 13.30 -15.83
C PRO A 411 6.91 12.77 -14.41
N GLY A 412 8.02 12.28 -13.87
CA GLY A 412 8.18 11.94 -12.47
C GLY A 412 7.40 10.70 -12.00
N LEU A 413 6.80 9.94 -12.90
CA LEU A 413 5.96 8.81 -12.50
C LEU A 413 6.77 7.64 -11.97
N VAL A 414 8.02 7.46 -12.42
CA VAL A 414 8.87 6.34 -12.02
C VAL A 414 9.78 6.75 -10.87
N GLY A 415 9.84 5.96 -9.86
CA GLY A 415 10.69 6.18 -8.71
C GLY A 415 9.87 5.76 -7.55
N TRP A 416 10.35 5.90 -6.50
CA TRP A 416 11.37 5.60 -5.53
C TRP A 416 11.86 4.16 -5.72
N GLU A 417 10.97 3.21 -5.92
CA GLU A 417 11.27 1.81 -6.22
C GLU A 417 10.53 1.38 -7.47
N TRP A 418 11.11 0.44 -8.20
CA TRP A 418 10.80 0.24 -9.60
C TRP A 418 11.11 -1.20 -10.03
N HIS A 419 10.97 -1.49 -11.34
CA HIS A 419 11.34 -2.79 -11.90
C HIS A 419 12.27 -2.57 -13.08
N GLY A 420 13.34 -3.38 -13.16
CA GLY A 420 14.44 -3.19 -14.08
C GLY A 420 14.48 -4.17 -15.24
N ASP A 421 15.45 -5.07 -15.24
CA ASP A 421 15.73 -5.92 -16.39
C ASP A 421 14.51 -6.78 -16.76
N PRO A 422 14.11 -6.75 -18.07
CA PRO A 422 12.95 -7.54 -18.49
C PRO A 422 13.26 -9.04 -18.53
N ALA A 423 12.23 -9.84 -18.32
CA ALA A 423 12.35 -11.29 -18.39
C ALA A 423 12.42 -11.77 -19.84
N PRO A 424 13.15 -12.87 -20.11
CA PRO A 424 13.18 -13.43 -21.45
C PRO A 424 11.96 -14.32 -21.71
N ILE A 425 10.77 -13.70 -21.64
CA ILE A 425 9.50 -14.39 -21.89
C ILE A 425 9.11 -14.17 -23.35
N PRO A 426 8.84 -15.23 -24.12
CA PRO A 426 8.45 -15.07 -25.53
C PRO A 426 7.19 -14.20 -25.66
N GLY A 427 7.27 -13.18 -26.55
CA GLY A 427 6.16 -12.28 -26.83
C GLY A 427 5.98 -11.16 -25.81
N LEU A 428 6.92 -11.04 -24.88
CA LEU A 428 6.85 -9.95 -23.91
C LEU A 428 7.08 -8.58 -24.56
N UNK A 429 6.18 -7.65 -24.23
CA UNK A 429 6.23 -6.42 -24.77
C UNK A 429 6.76 -5.54 -23.78
N ILE A 430 7.80 -4.69 -24.12
CA ILE A 430 8.21 -3.56 -23.30
C ILE A 430 7.39 -2.35 -23.73
N VAL A 431 6.47 -1.96 -22.91
CA VAL A 431 5.54 -0.87 -23.29
C VAL A 431 6.06 0.49 -22.88
N ALA A 432 6.91 0.54 -21.84
CA ALA A 432 7.57 1.77 -21.41
C ALA A 432 8.94 1.41 -20.85
N SER A 433 9.92 2.30 -21.06
CA SER A 433 11.26 2.10 -20.51
C SER A 433 12.03 3.42 -20.52
N GLY A 434 13.04 3.50 -19.69
CA GLY A 434 13.88 4.68 -19.64
C GLY A 434 14.86 4.68 -18.49
N PRO A 435 15.75 5.66 -18.44
CA PRO A 435 16.76 5.74 -17.38
C PRO A 435 16.15 6.22 -16.07
N THR A 436 16.73 5.74 -14.96
CA THR A 436 16.42 6.24 -13.63
C THR A 436 17.62 6.96 -13.05
N GLN A 437 17.39 7.82 -12.07
CA GLN A 437 18.47 8.53 -11.39
C GLN A 437 18.99 7.69 -10.24
N GLY A 438 20.29 7.53 -10.15
CA GLY A 438 20.90 6.79 -9.05
C GLY A 438 20.79 7.52 -7.73
N ALA A 439 21.08 6.80 -6.65
CA ALA A 439 21.18 7.38 -5.31
C ALA A 439 22.34 8.39 -5.28
N PRO A 440 22.38 9.31 -4.31
CA PRO A 440 23.48 10.27 -4.23
C PRO A 440 24.84 9.61 -4.26
N GLY A 441 25.72 10.10 -5.13
CA GLY A 441 27.03 9.54 -5.35
C GLY A 441 27.08 8.43 -6.38
N GLN A 442 25.94 8.07 -6.97
CA GLN A 442 25.88 7.07 -8.04
C GLN A 442 25.28 7.72 -9.28
N PRO A 443 25.99 7.66 -10.43
CA PRO A 443 25.55 8.41 -11.61
C PRO A 443 24.27 7.88 -12.25
N ASN A 444 24.02 6.57 -12.16
CA ASN A 444 22.88 5.95 -12.82
C ASN A 444 22.13 5.04 -11.87
N GLY A 445 20.81 5.04 -11.96
CA GLY A 445 19.98 4.06 -11.28
C GLY A 445 19.80 2.76 -12.06
N GLY A 446 19.93 2.86 -13.38
CA GLY A 446 19.63 1.77 -14.29
C GLY A 446 18.46 2.12 -15.19
N GLU A 447 18.00 1.16 -15.94
CA GLU A 447 16.84 1.33 -16.82
C GLU A 447 15.65 0.55 -16.28
N TYR A 448 14.52 1.24 -16.09
CA TYR A 448 13.27 0.56 -15.74
C TYR A 448 12.61 0.03 -17.01
N THR A 449 11.83 -1.06 -16.87
CA THR A 449 11.00 -1.57 -17.96
C THR A 449 9.61 -1.90 -17.43
N ALA A 450 8.61 -1.31 -18.06
CA ALA A 450 7.21 -1.67 -17.86
C ALA A 450 6.84 -2.65 -18.95
N THR A 451 6.26 -3.78 -18.58
CA THR A 451 6.13 -4.91 -19.47
C THR A 451 4.71 -5.45 -19.51
N LEU A 452 4.40 -6.15 -20.58
CA LEU A 452 3.14 -6.88 -20.70
C LEU A 452 3.42 -8.19 -21.42
N TYR A 453 2.99 -9.31 -20.83
CA TYR A 453 3.07 -10.61 -21.46
C TYR A 453 1.75 -11.36 -21.27
N HIS A 454 1.57 -12.42 -22.03
CA HIS A 454 0.34 -13.20 -21.99
C HIS A 454 0.60 -14.55 -21.34
N GLY A 455 -0.32 -14.96 -20.47
CA GLY A 455 -0.37 -16.28 -19.91
C GLY A 455 -0.92 -17.29 -20.94
N PRO A 456 -0.97 -18.56 -20.56
CA PRO A 456 -1.29 -19.61 -21.55
C PRO A 456 -2.75 -19.58 -22.04
N ARG A 457 -3.63 -18.85 -21.39
CA ARG A 457 -5.03 -18.74 -21.82
C ARG A 457 -5.34 -17.39 -22.44
N GLY A 458 -4.32 -16.65 -22.87
CA GLY A 458 -4.48 -15.32 -23.42
C GLY A 458 -4.69 -14.23 -22.37
N ASN A 459 -4.67 -14.60 -21.10
CA ASN A 459 -4.73 -13.66 -20.01
C ASN A 459 -3.44 -12.83 -19.96
N LEU A 460 -3.54 -11.61 -19.46
CA LEU A 460 -2.40 -10.70 -19.48
C LEU A 460 -1.77 -10.55 -18.11
N VAL A 461 -0.45 -10.31 -18.11
CA VAL A 461 0.30 -9.89 -16.95
C VAL A 461 0.98 -8.59 -17.29
N PHE A 462 0.61 -7.52 -16.57
CA PHE A 462 1.13 -6.18 -16.78
C PHE A 462 1.97 -5.76 -15.58
N ASN A 463 3.05 -5.07 -15.85
CA ASN A 463 3.97 -4.53 -14.85
C ASN A 463 4.15 -3.05 -15.13
N ALA A 464 3.69 -2.18 -14.23
CA ALA A 464 3.82 -0.73 -14.37
C ALA A 464 5.23 -0.22 -14.06
N ALA A 465 6.02 -1.01 -13.34
CA ALA A 465 7.40 -0.73 -13.00
C ALA A 465 7.62 0.42 -12.03
N THR A 466 6.60 0.86 -11.30
CA THR A 466 6.77 1.99 -10.38
C THR A 466 5.84 1.87 -9.17
N ILE A 467 6.40 2.21 -8.00
CA ILE A 467 5.65 2.34 -6.76
C ILE A 467 4.57 3.44 -6.84
N TRP A 468 4.75 4.41 -7.75
CA TRP A 468 3.93 5.62 -7.82
C TRP A 468 2.78 5.54 -8.82
N TRP A 469 2.41 4.34 -9.31
CA TRP A 469 1.34 4.26 -10.30
C TRP A 469 0.05 4.91 -9.79
N GLY A 470 -0.32 4.62 -8.53
CA GLY A 470 -1.51 5.22 -7.94
C GLY A 470 -1.44 6.73 -7.86
N ASP A 471 -0.24 7.28 -7.63
CA ASP A 471 -0.03 8.73 -7.58
C ASP A 471 -0.38 9.40 -8.92
N GLY A 472 -0.18 8.70 -10.01
CA GLY A 472 -0.60 9.19 -11.34
C GLY A 472 -2.09 9.14 -11.58
N LEU A 473 -2.86 8.51 -10.70
CA LEU A 473 -4.30 8.37 -10.85
C LEU A 473 -5.08 9.37 -10.04
N SER A 474 -4.67 9.63 -8.79
CA SER A 474 -5.47 10.47 -7.90
C SER A 474 -4.61 11.07 -6.79
N GLU A 475 -5.19 12.06 -6.14
CA GLU A 475 -4.60 12.75 -4.99
C GLU A 475 -5.68 12.86 -3.91
N PRO A 476 -5.84 11.79 -3.09
CA PRO A 476 -6.89 11.79 -2.06
C PRO A 476 -6.70 12.89 -1.02
N PRO A 477 -7.73 13.23 -0.24
CA PRO A 477 -7.56 14.16 0.87
C PRO A 477 -6.42 13.71 1.79
N GLY A 478 -5.60 14.66 2.22
CA GLY A 478 -4.50 14.39 3.13
C GLY A 478 -3.26 13.79 2.50
N TYR A 479 -3.27 13.55 1.18
CA TYR A 479 -2.11 13.01 0.50
C TYR A 479 -0.96 14.01 0.53
N VAL A 480 0.24 13.52 0.86
CA VAL A 480 1.46 14.34 0.90
C VAL A 480 2.48 13.67 -0.01
N ARG A 481 2.88 14.42 -1.05
CA ARG A 481 3.88 13.91 -2.00
C ARG A 481 5.22 13.74 -1.30
N PRO A 482 5.93 12.64 -1.57
CA PRO A 482 7.25 12.45 -0.99
C PRO A 482 8.23 13.55 -1.39
N SER A 483 8.98 14.05 -0.42
CA SER A 483 9.93 15.14 -0.64
C SER A 483 11.15 14.72 -1.47
N VAL A 484 11.36 13.41 -1.64
CA VAL A 484 12.50 12.91 -2.42
C VAL A 484 12.32 13.15 -3.92
N TYR A 485 11.10 13.44 -4.36
CA TYR A 485 10.85 13.70 -5.79
C TYR A 485 11.15 15.14 -6.13
N THR A 486 11.99 15.32 -7.14
CA THR A 486 12.39 16.64 -7.61
C THR A 486 11.53 17.14 -8.77
N GLN A 487 10.79 16.23 -9.42
CA GLN A 487 9.94 16.59 -10.55
C GLN A 487 8.48 16.61 -10.12
N PRO A 488 7.67 17.48 -10.73
CA PRO A 488 6.23 17.44 -10.47
C PRO A 488 5.64 16.11 -10.88
N MET A 489 4.77 15.60 -10.05
CA MET A 489 3.98 14.41 -10.35
C MET A 489 2.60 14.61 -9.74
N GLY A 490 1.71 13.68 -9.96
CA GLY A 490 0.33 13.75 -9.51
C GLY A 490 -0.58 13.21 -10.57
N PRO A 491 -1.89 13.38 -10.44
CA PRO A 491 -2.82 12.82 -11.40
C PRO A 491 -2.55 13.30 -12.83
N ASP A 492 -2.55 12.35 -13.75
CA ASP A 492 -2.25 12.59 -15.16
C ASP A 492 -3.29 11.86 -16.01
N PRO A 493 -3.97 12.55 -16.96
CA PRO A 493 -4.99 11.90 -17.78
C PRO A 493 -4.48 10.70 -18.57
N ARG A 494 -3.19 10.68 -18.91
CA ARG A 494 -2.60 9.55 -19.64
C ARG A 494 -2.50 8.31 -18.77
N VAL A 495 -2.10 8.46 -17.51
CA VAL A 495 -2.06 7.35 -16.56
C VAL A 495 -3.46 6.80 -16.32
N GLN A 496 -4.43 7.71 -16.17
CA GLN A 496 -5.83 7.33 -15.97
C GLN A 496 -6.35 6.55 -17.18
N GLN A 497 -6.06 7.02 -18.40
CA GLN A 497 -6.54 6.33 -19.60
C GLN A 497 -5.87 4.98 -19.80
N ILE A 498 -4.56 4.89 -19.56
CA ILE A 498 -3.85 3.61 -19.62
C ILE A 498 -4.47 2.61 -18.63
N THR A 499 -4.77 3.08 -17.44
CA THR A 499 -5.36 2.20 -16.41
C THR A 499 -6.77 1.76 -16.80
N ARG A 500 -7.59 2.67 -17.35
CA ARG A 500 -8.92 2.30 -17.86
C ARG A 500 -8.80 1.23 -18.95
N ASN A 501 -7.87 1.40 -19.89
CA ASN A 501 -7.66 0.42 -20.97
C ASN A 501 -7.26 -0.94 -20.41
N LEU A 502 -6.33 -0.93 -19.48
CA LEU A 502 -5.83 -2.15 -18.83
C LEU A 502 -6.98 -2.89 -18.14
N LEU A 503 -7.71 -2.19 -17.28
CA LEU A 503 -8.79 -2.81 -16.49
C LEU A 503 -9.92 -3.30 -17.40
N HIS A 504 -10.20 -2.59 -18.48
CA HIS A 504 -11.20 -3.04 -19.47
C HIS A 504 -10.80 -4.39 -20.08
N HIS A 505 -9.55 -4.53 -20.48
CA HIS A 505 -9.05 -5.79 -21.05
C HIS A 505 -9.02 -6.92 -20.02
N MET A 506 -8.74 -6.60 -18.76
CA MET A 506 -8.73 -7.62 -17.71
C MET A 506 -10.13 -8.15 -17.37
N LYS A 507 -11.18 -7.42 -17.74
CA LYS A 507 -12.56 -7.87 -17.53
C LYS A 507 -13.07 -8.80 -18.64
N SER A 508 -12.40 -8.84 -19.78
CA SER A 508 -12.85 -9.62 -20.92
C SER A 508 -12.49 -11.12 -20.81
#